data_da16154ebc86aad63bebf3e31c959b42
#
_entry.id   da16154ebc86aad63bebf3e31c959b42
#
_cell.length_a   1.000
_cell.length_b   1.000
_cell.length_c   1.000
_cell.angle_alpha   90.00
_cell.angle_beta   90.00
_cell.angle_gamma   90.00
#
_symmetry.space_group_name_H-M   'P 1'
#
loop_
_entity.id
_entity.type
_entity.pdbx_description
1 polymer ?
#
loop_
_entity_poly.entity_id
_entity_poly.type
_entity_poly.pdbx_seq_one_letter_code
_entity_poly.pdbx_strand_id
1 'polypeptide(L)'
;PKLSPDELVKMVASKFDIPTEGRSKADILKALEIFLYDLNKAGRRALLLVDEAQNLPLETIEELRMLSNFQLNGKPLIQSFLLGQEELQPILRAPNMEQFRQRIVASCHLAPLSLEECKEYIEYRLHHAGWNGSQLFSEEAFERIHMFSRGIPRKINTLMDRVMLYGFLEELESFDADAVNEVIE
;
A
#
# COMPACT_ATOMS: atom_id res chain seq x y z
N PRO A 1 -14.26 13.23 4.54
CA PRO A 1 -13.93 13.94 5.78
C PRO A 1 -12.46 13.71 6.10
N LYS A 2 -11.73 14.80 6.44
CA LYS A 2 -10.33 14.69 6.84
C LYS A 2 -10.31 14.10 8.26
N LEU A 3 -9.64 12.98 8.45
CA LEU A 3 -9.48 12.32 9.73
C LEU A 3 -8.71 13.23 10.71
N SER A 4 -9.35 13.67 11.79
CA SER A 4 -8.70 14.48 12.82
C SER A 4 -7.80 13.62 13.73
N PRO A 5 -6.85 14.22 14.47
CA PRO A 5 -6.02 13.50 15.43
C PRO A 5 -6.83 12.69 16.47
N ASP A 6 -7.91 13.24 16.99
CA ASP A 6 -8.77 12.57 17.98
C ASP A 6 -9.53 11.39 17.37
N GLU A 7 -10.01 11.54 16.15
CA GLU A 7 -10.66 10.45 15.40
C GLU A 7 -9.67 9.35 15.08
N LEU A 8 -8.41 9.68 14.73
CA LEU A 8 -7.36 8.70 14.53
C LEU A 8 -7.15 7.85 15.81
N VAL A 9 -6.98 8.48 16.96
CA VAL A 9 -6.76 7.78 18.23
C VAL A 9 -7.95 6.86 18.57
N LYS A 10 -9.18 7.34 18.39
CA LYS A 10 -10.40 6.53 18.56
C LYS A 10 -10.44 5.34 17.60
N MET A 11 -10.11 5.59 16.34
CA MET A 11 -10.11 4.53 15.32
C MET A 11 -9.05 3.47 15.62
N VAL A 12 -7.83 3.87 15.98
CA VAL A 12 -6.76 2.95 16.37
C VAL A 12 -7.16 2.12 17.59
N ALA A 13 -7.69 2.75 18.64
CA ALA A 13 -8.15 2.07 19.84
C ALA A 13 -9.27 1.07 19.54
N SER A 14 -10.24 1.47 18.72
CA SER A 14 -11.34 0.60 18.29
C SER A 14 -10.87 -0.64 17.53
N LYS A 15 -9.77 -0.54 16.73
CA LYS A 15 -9.18 -1.69 16.03
C LYS A 15 -8.53 -2.71 16.97
N PHE A 16 -8.27 -2.32 18.21
CA PHE A 16 -7.79 -3.18 19.29
C PHE A 16 -8.89 -3.52 20.30
N ASP A 17 -10.16 -3.34 19.94
CA ASP A 17 -11.33 -3.60 20.78
C ASP A 17 -11.34 -2.80 22.11
N ILE A 18 -10.68 -1.62 22.12
CA ILE A 18 -10.66 -0.71 23.27
C ILE A 18 -11.88 0.20 23.19
N PRO A 19 -12.75 0.24 24.22
CA PRO A 19 -13.92 1.11 24.22
C PRO A 19 -13.54 2.59 24.14
N THR A 20 -14.19 3.35 23.26
CA THR A 20 -13.90 4.77 23.03
C THR A 20 -15.10 5.70 23.34
N GLU A 21 -16.31 5.15 23.47
CA GLU A 21 -17.51 5.94 23.71
C GLU A 21 -17.49 6.60 25.12
N GLY A 22 -17.79 7.90 25.14
CA GLY A 22 -17.84 8.67 26.37
C GLY A 22 -16.48 8.91 27.03
N ARG A 23 -15.36 8.49 26.42
CA ARG A 23 -14.02 8.64 26.98
C ARG A 23 -13.27 9.84 26.39
N SER A 24 -12.47 10.47 27.25
CA SER A 24 -11.54 11.49 26.77
C SER A 24 -10.40 10.88 25.95
N LYS A 25 -9.75 11.68 25.09
CA LYS A 25 -8.54 11.24 24.35
C LYS A 25 -7.46 10.70 25.30
N ALA A 26 -7.27 11.36 26.45
CA ALA A 26 -6.27 10.94 27.44
C ALA A 26 -6.58 9.55 28.01
N ASP A 27 -7.86 9.25 28.31
CA ASP A 27 -8.27 7.94 28.81
C ASP A 27 -8.10 6.84 27.76
N ILE A 28 -8.38 7.17 26.49
CA ILE A 28 -8.19 6.24 25.37
C ILE A 28 -6.71 5.94 25.17
N LEU A 29 -5.85 6.96 25.16
CA LEU A 29 -4.39 6.79 25.03
C LEU A 29 -3.81 5.95 26.17
N LYS A 30 -4.26 6.18 27.41
CA LYS A 30 -3.86 5.38 28.56
C LYS A 30 -4.30 3.92 28.45
N ALA A 31 -5.53 3.68 28.01
CA ALA A 31 -6.02 2.32 27.79
C ALA A 31 -5.24 1.61 26.67
N LEU A 32 -4.92 2.34 25.58
CA LEU A 32 -4.11 1.84 24.49
C LEU A 32 -2.69 1.49 24.96
N GLU A 33 -2.06 2.35 25.76
CA GLU A 33 -0.73 2.09 26.32
C GLU A 33 -0.70 0.82 27.17
N ILE A 34 -1.67 0.65 28.07
CA ILE A 34 -1.80 -0.55 28.91
C ILE A 34 -1.97 -1.79 28.03
N PHE A 35 -2.84 -1.74 27.03
CA PHE A 35 -3.07 -2.84 26.09
C PHE A 35 -1.79 -3.22 25.37
N LEU A 36 -1.05 -2.25 24.83
CA LEU A 36 0.21 -2.47 24.09
C LEU A 36 1.29 -3.05 25.00
N TYR A 37 1.34 -2.63 26.26
CA TYR A 37 2.24 -3.17 27.26
C TYR A 37 1.95 -4.64 27.56
N ASP A 38 0.69 -5.00 27.78
CA ASP A 38 0.28 -6.38 28.05
C ASP A 38 0.51 -7.27 26.81
N LEU A 39 0.25 -6.73 25.62
CA LEU A 39 0.54 -7.42 24.37
C LEU A 39 2.05 -7.75 24.24
N ASN A 40 2.90 -6.79 24.57
CA ASN A 40 4.34 -6.96 24.55
C ASN A 40 4.83 -7.99 25.60
N LYS A 41 4.26 -8.00 26.80
CA LYS A 41 4.53 -9.02 27.82
C LYS A 41 4.20 -10.45 27.34
N ALA A 42 3.16 -10.56 26.54
CA ALA A 42 2.77 -11.83 25.90
C ALA A 42 3.68 -12.22 24.69
N GLY A 43 4.78 -11.49 24.48
CA GLY A 43 5.70 -11.73 23.35
C GLY A 43 5.16 -11.30 21.98
N ARG A 44 4.07 -10.54 21.93
CA ARG A 44 3.41 -10.06 20.73
C ARG A 44 3.79 -8.61 20.44
N ARG A 45 3.61 -8.19 19.19
CA ARG A 45 3.86 -6.81 18.75
C ARG A 45 2.63 -6.26 18.05
N ALA A 46 2.40 -4.95 18.17
CA ALA A 46 1.38 -4.24 17.43
C ALA A 46 2.00 -3.57 16.20
N LEU A 47 1.33 -3.72 15.05
CA LEU A 47 1.64 -3.03 13.81
C LEU A 47 0.40 -2.22 13.41
N LEU A 48 0.58 -0.91 13.21
CA LEU A 48 -0.42 -0.02 12.65
C LEU A 48 -0.09 0.22 11.17
N LEU A 49 -0.92 -0.32 10.29
CA LEU A 49 -0.82 -0.07 8.85
C LEU A 49 -1.75 1.08 8.49
N VAL A 50 -1.20 2.12 7.89
CA VAL A 50 -1.93 3.30 7.42
C VAL A 50 -1.78 3.38 5.91
N ASP A 51 -2.87 3.10 5.21
CA ASP A 51 -2.93 3.21 3.75
C ASP A 51 -3.39 4.60 3.32
N GLU A 52 -3.01 5.03 2.10
CA GLU A 52 -3.32 6.34 1.54
C GLU A 52 -2.89 7.50 2.48
N ALA A 53 -1.73 7.36 3.12
CA ALA A 53 -1.26 8.29 4.16
C ALA A 53 -1.08 9.73 3.66
N GLN A 54 -0.93 9.98 2.34
CA GLN A 54 -0.90 11.32 1.76
C GLN A 54 -2.21 12.10 1.94
N ASN A 55 -3.33 11.40 2.23
CA ASN A 55 -4.62 12.04 2.47
C ASN A 55 -4.82 12.50 3.92
N LEU A 56 -3.89 12.15 4.82
CA LEU A 56 -3.96 12.56 6.22
C LEU A 56 -3.53 14.02 6.39
N PRO A 57 -4.23 14.80 7.22
CA PRO A 57 -3.74 16.09 7.69
C PRO A 57 -2.39 15.95 8.41
N LEU A 58 -1.54 16.97 8.31
CA LEU A 58 -0.23 16.98 8.99
C LEU A 58 -0.33 16.70 10.49
N GLU A 59 -1.32 17.30 11.16
CA GLU A 59 -1.62 17.11 12.59
C GLU A 59 -1.93 15.64 12.91
N THR A 60 -2.58 14.94 11.98
CA THR A 60 -2.92 13.52 12.15
C THR A 60 -1.69 12.63 11.94
N ILE A 61 -0.78 13.00 11.03
CA ILE A 61 0.52 12.32 10.88
C ILE A 61 1.37 12.53 12.14
N GLU A 62 1.35 13.73 12.73
CA GLU A 62 2.04 14.00 14.00
C GLU A 62 1.45 13.17 15.16
N GLU A 63 0.16 12.89 15.16
CA GLU A 63 -0.45 12.00 16.16
C GLU A 63 0.09 10.56 16.06
N LEU A 64 0.37 10.07 14.85
CA LEU A 64 1.06 8.78 14.67
C LEU A 64 2.45 8.78 15.32
N ARG A 65 3.17 9.91 15.25
CA ARG A 65 4.43 10.09 15.96
C ARG A 65 4.26 10.01 17.47
N MET A 66 3.20 10.61 17.99
CA MET A 66 2.88 10.55 19.43
C MET A 66 2.58 9.12 19.89
N LEU A 67 1.86 8.34 19.10
CA LEU A 67 1.63 6.91 19.37
C LEU A 67 2.95 6.11 19.40
N SER A 68 3.93 6.47 18.60
CA SER A 68 5.26 5.83 18.60
C SER A 68 6.07 6.08 19.87
N ASN A 69 5.64 7.00 20.74
CA ASN A 69 6.26 7.24 22.06
C ASN A 69 5.91 6.19 23.10
N PHE A 70 4.90 5.35 22.88
CA PHE A 70 4.65 4.21 23.73
C PHE A 70 5.81 3.22 23.63
N GLN A 71 6.67 3.20 24.63
CA GLN A 71 7.92 2.46 24.64
C GLN A 71 8.12 1.66 25.93
N LEU A 72 8.79 0.53 25.81
CA LEU A 72 9.28 -0.25 26.93
C LEU A 72 10.77 -0.54 26.72
N ASN A 73 11.62 -0.16 27.66
CA ASN A 73 13.07 -0.34 27.59
C ASN A 73 13.69 0.22 26.30
N GLY A 74 13.21 1.40 25.84
CA GLY A 74 13.68 2.06 24.63
C GLY A 74 13.18 1.44 23.32
N LYS A 75 12.31 0.44 23.37
CA LYS A 75 11.70 -0.18 22.20
C LYS A 75 10.25 0.25 22.05
N PRO A 76 9.80 0.69 20.87
CA PRO A 76 8.41 1.06 20.64
C PRO A 76 7.47 -0.14 20.80
N LEU A 77 6.34 0.08 21.46
CA LEU A 77 5.29 -0.93 21.67
C LEU A 77 4.38 -1.08 20.44
N ILE A 78 4.28 -0.03 19.63
CA ILE A 78 3.56 -0.02 18.36
C ILE A 78 4.48 0.49 17.26
N GLN A 79 4.46 -0.17 16.13
CA GLN A 79 5.16 0.26 14.92
C GLN A 79 4.13 0.73 13.89
N SER A 80 4.39 1.87 13.25
CA SER A 80 3.53 2.37 12.17
C SER A 80 4.19 2.11 10.81
N PHE A 81 3.41 1.60 9.89
CA PHE A 81 3.79 1.40 8.50
C PHE A 81 2.86 2.24 7.63
N LEU A 82 3.44 3.27 6.99
CA LEU A 82 2.71 4.21 6.16
C LEU A 82 2.86 3.80 4.70
N LEU A 83 1.75 3.58 4.05
CA LEU A 83 1.64 3.40 2.61
C LEU A 83 1.04 4.67 2.01
N GLY A 84 1.57 5.11 0.89
CA GLY A 84 1.06 6.31 0.23
C GLY A 84 1.62 6.46 -1.16
N GLN A 85 1.00 7.34 -1.92
CA GLN A 85 1.44 7.72 -3.25
C GLN A 85 2.62 8.70 -3.17
N GLU A 86 3.17 9.10 -4.31
CA GLU A 86 4.37 9.96 -4.39
C GLU A 86 4.18 11.30 -3.65
N GLU A 87 2.94 11.78 -3.53
CA GLU A 87 2.57 12.99 -2.82
C GLU A 87 2.88 12.93 -1.32
N LEU A 88 3.03 11.74 -0.75
CA LEU A 88 3.44 11.57 0.65
C LEU A 88 4.88 12.08 0.88
N GLN A 89 5.77 11.94 -0.10
CA GLN A 89 7.17 12.32 0.06
C GLN A 89 7.38 13.81 0.34
N PRO A 90 6.82 14.76 -0.45
CA PRO A 90 6.94 16.17 -0.14
C PRO A 90 6.30 16.57 1.19
N ILE A 91 5.21 15.91 1.59
CA ILE A 91 4.58 16.09 2.91
C ILE A 91 5.59 15.74 4.02
N LEU A 92 6.20 14.58 3.95
CA LEU A 92 7.17 14.13 4.94
C LEU A 92 8.48 14.97 4.94
N ARG A 93 8.83 15.59 3.80
CA ARG A 93 10.01 16.46 3.69
C ARG A 93 9.77 17.89 4.17
N ALA A 94 8.53 18.26 4.45
CA ALA A 94 8.21 19.62 4.91
C ALA A 94 8.99 19.96 6.21
N PRO A 95 9.39 21.24 6.43
CA PRO A 95 10.21 21.64 7.58
C PRO A 95 9.59 21.30 8.94
N ASN A 96 8.28 21.38 9.05
CA ASN A 96 7.53 21.05 10.26
C ASN A 96 7.43 19.52 10.54
N MET A 97 7.88 18.67 9.61
CA MET A 97 7.88 17.21 9.76
C MET A 97 9.24 16.64 10.19
N GLU A 98 10.19 17.49 10.57
CA GLU A 98 11.54 17.06 10.98
C GLU A 98 11.53 16.01 12.10
N GLN A 99 10.75 16.23 13.14
CA GLN A 99 10.65 15.32 14.28
C GLN A 99 10.02 13.95 13.89
N PHE A 100 9.10 13.97 12.93
CA PHE A 100 8.53 12.74 12.37
C PHE A 100 9.58 11.98 11.56
N ARG A 101 10.33 12.67 10.68
CA ARG A 101 11.39 12.05 9.87
C ARG A 101 12.45 11.36 10.72
N GLN A 102 12.84 11.93 11.86
CA GLN A 102 13.81 11.33 12.78
C GLN A 102 13.34 9.99 13.38
N ARG A 103 12.04 9.69 13.28
CA ARG A 103 11.45 8.41 13.72
C ARG A 103 11.28 7.39 12.60
N ILE A 104 11.48 7.79 11.35
CA ILE A 104 11.40 6.89 10.21
C ILE A 104 12.64 5.98 10.22
N VAL A 105 12.42 4.70 10.44
CA VAL A 105 13.49 3.68 10.46
C VAL A 105 13.88 3.26 9.06
N ALA A 106 12.92 3.15 8.16
CA ALA A 106 13.12 2.77 6.77
C ALA A 106 12.10 3.44 5.86
N SER A 107 12.52 3.74 4.64
CA SER A 107 11.66 4.25 3.57
C SER A 107 11.99 3.51 2.28
N CYS A 108 10.99 3.06 1.57
CA CYS A 108 11.12 2.39 0.29
C CYS A 108 10.22 3.08 -0.74
N HIS A 109 10.73 3.25 -1.94
CA HIS A 109 9.97 3.73 -3.08
C HIS A 109 9.80 2.59 -4.08
N LEU A 110 8.55 2.28 -4.43
CA LEU A 110 8.24 1.29 -5.45
C LEU A 110 8.16 1.99 -6.80
N ALA A 111 9.14 1.73 -7.65
CA ALA A 111 9.10 2.20 -9.03
C ALA A 111 8.09 1.37 -9.87
N PRO A 112 7.59 1.93 -10.98
CA PRO A 112 6.91 1.13 -11.99
C PRO A 112 7.78 -0.04 -12.48
N LEU A 113 7.16 -1.11 -12.91
CA LEU A 113 7.87 -2.26 -13.47
C LEU A 113 8.61 -1.90 -14.76
N SER A 114 9.83 -2.38 -14.94
CA SER A 114 10.53 -2.36 -16.23
C SER A 114 9.81 -3.23 -17.26
N LEU A 115 10.23 -3.21 -18.51
CA LEU A 115 9.66 -4.08 -19.55
C LEU A 115 9.83 -5.57 -19.17
N GLU A 116 11.02 -5.95 -18.73
CA GLU A 116 11.33 -7.32 -18.31
C GLU A 116 10.48 -7.74 -17.12
N GLU A 117 10.42 -6.90 -16.09
CA GLU A 117 9.58 -7.17 -14.91
C GLU A 117 8.08 -7.21 -15.26
N CYS A 118 7.63 -6.41 -16.21
CA CYS A 118 6.26 -6.43 -16.72
C CYS A 118 5.95 -7.77 -17.41
N LYS A 119 6.86 -8.27 -18.23
CA LYS A 119 6.76 -9.58 -18.88
C LYS A 119 6.69 -10.70 -17.85
N GLU A 120 7.66 -10.76 -16.93
CA GLU A 120 7.69 -11.75 -15.85
C GLU A 120 6.41 -11.69 -14.99
N TYR A 121 5.91 -10.49 -14.70
CA TYR A 121 4.68 -10.29 -13.95
C TYR A 121 3.46 -10.87 -14.66
N ILE A 122 3.31 -10.64 -15.97
CA ILE A 122 2.21 -11.16 -16.80
C ILE A 122 2.30 -12.67 -16.87
N GLU A 123 3.47 -13.22 -17.19
CA GLU A 123 3.71 -14.67 -17.28
C GLU A 123 3.43 -15.37 -15.95
N TYR A 124 3.92 -14.81 -14.84
CA TYR A 124 3.63 -15.31 -13.49
C TYR A 124 2.13 -15.39 -13.23
N ARG A 125 1.37 -14.35 -13.60
CA ARG A 125 -0.08 -14.33 -13.40
C ARG A 125 -0.81 -15.34 -14.27
N LEU A 126 -0.40 -15.51 -15.52
CA LEU A 126 -0.93 -16.51 -16.43
C LEU A 126 -0.70 -17.93 -15.89
N HIS A 127 0.52 -18.22 -15.45
CA HIS A 127 0.83 -19.51 -14.82
C HIS A 127 0.01 -19.75 -13.56
N HIS A 128 -0.17 -18.75 -12.74
CA HIS A 128 -0.98 -18.85 -11.51
C HIS A 128 -2.46 -19.06 -11.80
N ALA A 129 -2.94 -18.58 -12.96
CA ALA A 129 -4.28 -18.85 -13.47
C ALA A 129 -4.42 -20.24 -14.15
N GLY A 130 -3.35 -21.02 -14.22
CA GLY A 130 -3.35 -22.36 -14.80
C GLY A 130 -2.85 -22.45 -16.23
N TRP A 131 -2.33 -21.36 -16.82
CA TRP A 131 -1.72 -21.42 -18.15
C TRP A 131 -0.35 -22.10 -18.08
N ASN A 132 -0.20 -23.21 -18.75
CA ASN A 132 1.04 -24.00 -18.84
C ASN A 132 1.50 -24.19 -20.29
N GLY A 133 0.97 -23.38 -21.21
CA GLY A 133 1.26 -23.45 -22.64
C GLY A 133 2.56 -22.75 -23.03
N SER A 134 2.80 -22.71 -24.34
CA SER A 134 3.86 -21.93 -24.96
C SER A 134 3.61 -20.41 -24.80
N GLN A 135 4.56 -19.62 -25.29
CA GLN A 135 4.46 -18.17 -25.30
C GLN A 135 3.12 -17.70 -25.92
N LEU A 136 2.32 -17.02 -25.12
CA LEU A 136 0.99 -16.53 -25.51
C LEU A 136 1.07 -15.13 -26.14
N PHE A 137 2.05 -14.31 -25.74
CA PHE A 137 2.26 -12.95 -26.20
C PHE A 137 3.59 -12.85 -26.95
N SER A 138 3.60 -12.09 -28.07
CA SER A 138 4.85 -11.73 -28.75
C SER A 138 5.65 -10.70 -27.94
N GLU A 139 6.94 -10.52 -28.25
CA GLU A 139 7.77 -9.50 -27.58
C GLU A 139 7.20 -8.08 -27.82
N GLU A 140 6.73 -7.81 -29.03
CA GLU A 140 6.11 -6.53 -29.40
C GLU A 140 4.78 -6.30 -28.63
N ALA A 141 4.03 -7.35 -28.33
CA ALA A 141 2.84 -7.25 -27.51
C ALA A 141 3.18 -6.84 -26.07
N PHE A 142 4.24 -7.43 -25.48
CA PHE A 142 4.73 -7.01 -24.16
C PHE A 142 5.22 -5.56 -24.15
N GLU A 143 5.95 -5.13 -25.18
CA GLU A 143 6.37 -3.74 -25.32
C GLU A 143 5.17 -2.80 -25.37
N ARG A 144 4.12 -3.17 -26.10
CA ARG A 144 2.91 -2.36 -26.23
C ARG A 144 2.15 -2.26 -24.93
N ILE A 145 2.00 -3.39 -24.20
CA ILE A 145 1.37 -3.43 -22.88
C ILE A 145 2.16 -2.56 -21.89
N HIS A 146 3.48 -2.66 -21.88
CA HIS A 146 4.35 -1.86 -21.02
C HIS A 146 4.23 -0.37 -21.31
N MET A 147 4.28 0.02 -22.59
CA MET A 147 4.16 1.41 -23.03
C MET A 147 2.82 2.03 -22.57
N PHE A 148 1.71 1.31 -22.75
CA PHE A 148 0.38 1.80 -22.34
C PHE A 148 0.23 1.86 -20.82
N SER A 149 0.63 0.80 -20.13
CA SER A 149 0.49 0.69 -18.67
C SER A 149 1.52 1.54 -17.91
N ARG A 150 2.62 1.91 -18.56
CA ARG A 150 3.82 2.53 -17.95
C ARG A 150 4.38 1.69 -16.80
N GLY A 151 4.28 0.36 -16.89
CA GLY A 151 4.74 -0.56 -15.85
C GLY A 151 3.91 -0.53 -14.57
N ILE A 152 2.73 0.07 -14.57
CA ILE A 152 1.87 0.15 -13.37
C ILE A 152 1.01 -1.12 -13.28
N PRO A 153 1.17 -1.98 -12.25
CA PRO A 153 0.49 -3.28 -12.16
C PRO A 153 -1.03 -3.22 -12.30
N ARG A 154 -1.68 -2.21 -11.70
CA ARG A 154 -3.13 -2.03 -11.82
C ARG A 154 -3.55 -1.81 -13.28
N LYS A 155 -2.79 -0.99 -14.04
CA LYS A 155 -3.07 -0.74 -15.45
C LYS A 155 -2.79 -1.96 -16.31
N ILE A 156 -1.70 -2.70 -16.00
CA ILE A 156 -1.39 -3.97 -16.66
C ILE A 156 -2.57 -4.93 -16.48
N ASN A 157 -3.05 -5.13 -15.25
CA ASN A 157 -4.17 -6.03 -14.98
C ASN A 157 -5.42 -5.62 -15.75
N THR A 158 -5.80 -4.33 -15.70
CA THR A 158 -7.00 -3.83 -16.40
C THR A 158 -6.90 -4.02 -17.92
N LEU A 159 -5.71 -3.79 -18.50
CA LEU A 159 -5.50 -4.03 -19.92
C LEU A 159 -5.54 -5.52 -20.23
N MET A 160 -4.85 -6.34 -19.43
CA MET A 160 -4.82 -7.80 -19.62
C MET A 160 -6.21 -8.43 -19.55
N ASP A 161 -7.06 -8.01 -18.62
CA ASP A 161 -8.43 -8.49 -18.52
C ASP A 161 -9.20 -8.24 -19.85
N ARG A 162 -8.98 -7.07 -20.47
CA ARG A 162 -9.61 -6.72 -21.75
C ARG A 162 -9.00 -7.48 -22.92
N VAL A 163 -7.67 -7.59 -22.98
CA VAL A 163 -6.95 -8.33 -24.03
C VAL A 163 -7.35 -9.80 -24.02
N MET A 164 -7.39 -10.43 -22.84
CA MET A 164 -7.82 -11.82 -22.72
C MET A 164 -9.28 -12.03 -23.11
N LEU A 165 -10.16 -11.08 -22.76
CA LEU A 165 -11.56 -11.12 -23.18
C LEU A 165 -11.68 -10.97 -24.71
N TYR A 166 -10.96 -10.03 -25.30
CA TYR A 166 -10.90 -9.84 -26.75
C TYR A 166 -10.44 -11.11 -27.46
N GLY A 167 -9.32 -11.71 -27.01
CA GLY A 167 -8.82 -12.95 -27.56
C GLY A 167 -9.79 -14.11 -27.47
N PHE A 168 -10.54 -14.19 -26.37
CA PHE A 168 -11.60 -15.19 -26.25
C PHE A 168 -12.73 -14.99 -27.25
N LEU A 169 -13.15 -13.75 -27.49
CA LEU A 169 -14.24 -13.42 -28.43
C LEU A 169 -13.81 -13.62 -29.90
N GLU A 170 -12.56 -13.32 -30.21
CA GLU A 170 -11.99 -13.46 -31.57
C GLU A 170 -11.33 -14.84 -31.81
N GLU A 171 -11.41 -15.75 -30.84
CA GLU A 171 -10.83 -17.09 -30.90
C GLU A 171 -9.32 -17.09 -31.20
N LEU A 172 -8.57 -16.12 -30.63
CA LEU A 172 -7.13 -15.98 -30.84
C LEU A 172 -6.36 -17.02 -30.01
N GLU A 173 -5.38 -17.67 -30.65
CA GLU A 173 -4.46 -18.60 -29.99
C GLU A 173 -3.19 -17.91 -29.44
N SER A 174 -2.88 -16.72 -29.94
CA SER A 174 -1.73 -15.89 -29.51
C SER A 174 -2.04 -14.40 -29.72
N PHE A 175 -1.29 -13.54 -29.03
CA PHE A 175 -1.45 -12.10 -29.07
C PHE A 175 -0.18 -11.42 -29.59
N ASP A 176 -0.32 -10.66 -30.63
CA ASP A 176 0.69 -9.74 -31.16
C ASP A 176 0.39 -8.29 -30.73
N ALA A 177 1.22 -7.36 -31.24
CA ALA A 177 1.03 -5.93 -30.96
C ALA A 177 -0.31 -5.39 -31.49
N ASP A 178 -0.79 -5.92 -32.61
CA ASP A 178 -2.03 -5.44 -33.24
C ASP A 178 -3.24 -5.87 -32.42
N ALA A 179 -3.28 -7.10 -31.92
CA ALA A 179 -4.32 -7.56 -31.00
C ALA A 179 -4.38 -6.73 -29.71
N VAL A 180 -3.23 -6.28 -29.19
CA VAL A 180 -3.18 -5.37 -28.03
C VAL A 180 -3.67 -3.97 -28.39
N ASN A 181 -3.32 -3.46 -29.58
CA ASN A 181 -3.74 -2.14 -30.05
C ASN A 181 -5.25 -2.04 -30.20
N GLU A 182 -5.93 -3.06 -30.73
CA GLU A 182 -7.39 -3.11 -30.87
C GLU A 182 -8.13 -2.90 -29.52
N VAL A 183 -7.48 -3.25 -28.42
CA VAL A 183 -8.06 -3.12 -27.07
C VAL A 183 -7.71 -1.79 -26.42
N ILE A 184 -6.62 -1.14 -26.84
CA ILE A 184 -6.17 0.14 -26.30
C ILE A 184 -6.97 1.32 -26.88
N GLU A 185 -7.44 1.22 -28.14
CA GLU A 185 -8.28 2.24 -28.79
C GLU A 185 -9.69 2.28 -28.20
#